data_4ce612647fa62c6b821144693f47bc06
#
_entry.id   4ce612647fa62c6b821144693f47bc06
#
_cell.length_a   1.000
_cell.length_b   1.000
_cell.length_c   1.000
_cell.angle_alpha   90.00
_cell.angle_beta   90.00
_cell.angle_gamma   90.00
#
_symmetry.space_group_name_H-M   'P 1'
#
loop_
_entity.id
_entity.type
_entity.pdbx_description
1 polymer ?
#
loop_
_entity_poly.entity_id
_entity_poly.type
_entity_poly.pdbx_seq_one_letter_code
_entity_poly.pdbx_strand_id
1 'polypeptide(L)'
;LHIKREVVGKLLEEGLYPYTKRYLGNFDSHFSTIGLVGMNEAGLNARWIQGDMSDLRTQKFTKDVLNHMRERLADYQEMYGDLYNLEATPAESTAYRLAKHDRQQWPDIITAGHEGDTPYYTNSSHLPVDYTSDIFDALDIQDELQTLYTSGTVFHAFLGEKLPDWKAAATLVRKIAENYRLPYYTLSPTYSVCREHGYIAGEHFTCPTCGKKSEVYSRITGYYRPVQNWNDGKSQEYKNRTVYDVLHSKAPAAHRIQKAVVTVTKDDVKIERPETVKYLFTTSTCPNCKIARQMLEGEEYQVVDAEKNPELASRYGILQAPTLVVVQGDQEKKYVNASNIQRYVEERR
;
A
#
# COMPACT_ATOMS: atom_id res chain seq x y z
N LEU A 1 10.02 13.32 -12.12
CA LEU A 1 10.20 13.56 -10.68
C LEU A 1 11.35 14.52 -10.40
N HIS A 2 12.51 14.32 -11.01
CA HIS A 2 13.69 15.19 -10.83
C HIS A 2 13.39 16.66 -11.19
N ILE A 3 12.85 16.93 -12.39
CA ILE A 3 12.44 18.29 -12.80
C ILE A 3 11.44 18.91 -11.82
N LYS A 4 10.44 18.12 -11.37
CA LYS A 4 9.47 18.59 -10.37
C LYS A 4 10.18 19.04 -9.10
N ARG A 5 11.18 18.28 -8.62
CA ARG A 5 11.92 18.57 -7.40
C ARG A 5 12.73 19.86 -7.51
N GLU A 6 13.37 20.12 -8.66
CA GLU A 6 14.05 21.39 -8.92
C GLU A 6 13.09 22.59 -8.86
N VAL A 7 11.92 22.46 -9.52
CA VAL A 7 10.89 23.53 -9.52
C VAL A 7 10.38 23.79 -8.10
N VAL A 8 10.03 22.74 -7.37
CA VAL A 8 9.51 22.86 -6.00
C VAL A 8 10.57 23.42 -5.06
N GLY A 9 11.86 23.06 -5.26
CA GLY A 9 12.98 23.64 -4.52
C GLY A 9 13.08 25.16 -4.66
N LYS A 10 13.00 25.67 -5.89
CA LYS A 10 12.98 27.13 -6.14
C LYS A 10 11.81 27.82 -5.45
N LEU A 11 10.61 27.21 -5.52
CA LEU A 11 9.42 27.75 -4.83
C LEU A 11 9.57 27.75 -3.30
N LEU A 12 10.30 26.77 -2.73
CA LEU A 12 10.63 26.74 -1.31
C LEU A 12 11.56 27.90 -0.92
N GLU A 13 12.59 28.17 -1.73
CA GLU A 13 13.52 29.28 -1.54
C GLU A 13 12.79 30.62 -1.57
N GLU A 14 11.86 30.80 -2.47
CA GLU A 14 10.99 31.98 -2.60
C GLU A 14 9.94 32.11 -1.48
N GLY A 15 9.84 31.12 -0.58
CA GLY A 15 8.96 31.17 0.59
C GLY A 15 7.52 30.72 0.34
N LEU A 16 7.23 30.12 -0.83
CA LEU A 16 5.88 29.63 -1.17
C LEU A 16 5.49 28.34 -0.42
N TYR A 17 6.44 27.73 0.28
CA TYR A 17 6.22 26.59 1.17
C TYR A 17 6.65 26.92 2.61
N PRO A 18 5.97 27.86 3.30
CA PRO A 18 6.43 28.38 4.60
C PRO A 18 6.51 27.32 5.70
N TYR A 19 5.58 26.35 5.70
CA TYR A 19 5.60 25.27 6.68
C TYR A 19 6.73 24.28 6.40
N THR A 20 6.93 23.88 5.13
CA THR A 20 8.03 23.01 4.74
C THR A 20 9.37 23.65 5.08
N LYS A 21 9.55 24.94 4.76
CA LYS A 21 10.75 25.69 5.10
C LYS A 21 11.01 25.75 6.60
N ARG A 22 9.96 25.93 7.39
CA ARG A 22 10.05 26.03 8.86
C ARG A 22 10.37 24.69 9.52
N TYR A 23 9.75 23.60 9.09
CA TYR A 23 9.81 22.31 9.79
C TYR A 23 10.81 21.33 9.19
N LEU A 24 11.05 21.37 7.88
CA LEU A 24 11.98 20.50 7.18
C LEU A 24 13.25 21.23 6.70
N GLY A 25 13.20 22.54 6.52
CA GLY A 25 14.31 23.35 5.99
C GLY A 25 14.47 23.21 4.47
N ASN A 26 14.52 21.98 3.98
CA ASN A 26 14.69 21.62 2.58
C ASN A 26 13.84 20.38 2.22
N PHE A 27 14.05 19.82 1.02
CA PHE A 27 13.38 18.61 0.57
C PHE A 27 14.23 17.33 0.68
N ASP A 28 15.36 17.33 1.38
CA ASP A 28 16.26 16.16 1.42
C ASP A 28 15.60 14.94 2.10
N SER A 29 14.76 15.20 3.10
CA SER A 29 13.96 14.16 3.78
C SER A 29 12.58 13.96 3.18
N HIS A 30 12.27 14.58 2.03
CA HIS A 30 10.98 14.52 1.38
C HIS A 30 10.97 13.53 0.22
N PHE A 31 9.97 12.64 0.20
CA PHE A 31 9.81 11.71 -0.90
C PHE A 31 9.17 12.37 -2.12
N SER A 32 9.77 12.12 -3.28
CA SER A 32 9.09 12.34 -4.56
C SER A 32 8.36 11.07 -4.95
N THR A 33 7.04 11.15 -4.99
CA THR A 33 6.16 10.02 -5.16
C THR A 33 5.75 9.85 -6.62
N ILE A 34 5.77 8.62 -7.11
CA ILE A 34 5.14 8.22 -8.36
C ILE A 34 4.14 7.10 -8.06
N GLY A 35 3.02 7.11 -8.76
CA GLY A 35 2.00 6.08 -8.66
C GLY A 35 1.44 5.73 -10.02
N LEU A 36 0.62 4.70 -10.06
CA LEU A 36 -0.07 4.25 -11.25
C LEU A 36 -1.58 4.19 -11.03
N VAL A 37 -2.33 4.23 -12.11
CA VAL A 37 -3.79 4.17 -12.15
C VAL A 37 -4.19 3.24 -13.29
N GLY A 38 -5.22 2.43 -13.11
CA GLY A 38 -5.82 1.67 -14.20
C GLY A 38 -5.08 0.39 -14.58
N MET A 39 -4.37 -0.28 -13.66
CA MET A 39 -3.74 -1.56 -13.98
C MET A 39 -4.74 -2.67 -14.31
N ASN A 40 -5.93 -2.63 -13.74
CA ASN A 40 -7.03 -3.52 -14.13
C ASN A 40 -7.36 -3.34 -15.61
N GLU A 41 -7.61 -2.11 -16.05
CA GLU A 41 -7.95 -1.77 -17.43
C GLU A 41 -6.75 -1.96 -18.37
N ALA A 42 -5.53 -1.82 -17.90
CA ALA A 42 -4.34 -2.17 -18.66
C ALA A 42 -4.31 -3.66 -19.02
N GLY A 43 -4.70 -4.55 -18.10
CA GLY A 43 -4.86 -5.98 -18.35
C GLY A 43 -5.95 -6.28 -19.38
N LEU A 44 -7.11 -5.63 -19.25
CA LEU A 44 -8.24 -5.78 -20.17
C LEU A 44 -7.90 -5.32 -21.61
N ASN A 45 -7.17 -4.22 -21.76
CA ASN A 45 -6.81 -3.65 -23.07
C ASN A 45 -5.54 -4.28 -23.66
N ALA A 46 -4.73 -4.98 -22.88
CA ALA A 46 -3.52 -5.65 -23.37
C ALA A 46 -3.87 -6.84 -24.25
N ARG A 47 -3.57 -6.75 -25.56
CA ARG A 47 -3.93 -7.78 -26.56
C ARG A 47 -3.44 -9.19 -26.23
N TRP A 48 -2.37 -9.29 -25.46
CA TRP A 48 -1.76 -10.58 -25.05
C TRP A 48 -2.30 -11.11 -23.71
N ILE A 49 -3.17 -10.35 -23.02
CA ILE A 49 -3.81 -10.77 -21.76
C ILE A 49 -5.31 -10.84 -21.91
N GLN A 50 -5.97 -9.70 -22.14
CA GLN A 50 -7.42 -9.54 -22.24
C GLN A 50 -8.15 -10.10 -20.99
N GLY A 51 -7.65 -9.78 -19.82
CA GLY A 51 -8.19 -10.22 -18.54
C GLY A 51 -8.13 -9.09 -17.51
N ASP A 52 -9.08 -9.09 -16.58
CA ASP A 52 -9.11 -8.14 -15.46
C ASP A 52 -8.11 -8.53 -14.36
N MET A 53 -8.11 -7.83 -13.22
CA MET A 53 -7.17 -8.08 -12.12
C MET A 53 -7.39 -9.43 -11.41
N SER A 54 -8.49 -10.12 -11.65
CA SER A 54 -8.70 -11.49 -11.14
C SER A 54 -7.95 -12.54 -11.96
N ASP A 55 -7.57 -12.24 -13.21
CA ASP A 55 -6.78 -13.11 -14.07
C ASP A 55 -5.32 -13.16 -13.61
N LEU A 56 -4.79 -14.37 -13.40
CA LEU A 56 -3.41 -14.60 -12.97
C LEU A 56 -2.37 -13.98 -13.92
N ARG A 57 -2.68 -13.87 -15.22
CA ARG A 57 -1.79 -13.22 -16.20
C ARG A 57 -1.72 -11.71 -15.97
N THR A 58 -2.85 -11.07 -15.64
CA THR A 58 -2.91 -9.66 -15.28
C THR A 58 -2.20 -9.40 -13.96
N GLN A 59 -2.40 -10.26 -12.96
CA GLN A 59 -1.67 -10.17 -11.69
C GLN A 59 -0.17 -10.29 -11.91
N LYS A 60 0.28 -11.27 -12.71
CA LYS A 60 1.70 -11.43 -13.03
C LYS A 60 2.25 -10.19 -13.75
N PHE A 61 1.58 -9.71 -14.77
CA PHE A 61 1.96 -8.49 -15.50
C PHE A 61 2.06 -7.28 -14.56
N THR A 62 1.08 -7.11 -13.68
CA THR A 62 1.08 -6.04 -12.67
C THR A 62 2.28 -6.15 -11.73
N LYS A 63 2.60 -7.35 -11.24
CA LYS A 63 3.79 -7.58 -10.40
C LYS A 63 5.08 -7.24 -11.14
N ASP A 64 5.19 -7.65 -12.41
CA ASP A 64 6.36 -7.34 -13.25
C ASP A 64 6.52 -5.81 -13.43
N VAL A 65 5.43 -5.08 -13.67
CA VAL A 65 5.42 -3.61 -13.78
C VAL A 65 5.82 -2.97 -12.45
N LEU A 66 5.23 -3.38 -11.33
CA LEU A 66 5.54 -2.81 -10.01
C LEU A 66 7.00 -3.07 -9.62
N ASN A 67 7.52 -4.26 -9.85
CA ASN A 67 8.92 -4.58 -9.58
C ASN A 67 9.85 -3.75 -10.46
N HIS A 68 9.57 -3.63 -11.76
CA HIS A 68 10.34 -2.77 -12.64
C HIS A 68 10.35 -1.31 -12.17
N MET A 69 9.18 -0.77 -11.77
CA MET A 69 9.11 0.60 -11.23
C MET A 69 9.95 0.75 -9.94
N ARG A 70 9.90 -0.23 -9.04
CA ARG A 70 10.71 -0.25 -7.81
C ARG A 70 12.21 -0.23 -8.10
N GLU A 71 12.66 -1.07 -9.02
CA GLU A 71 14.07 -1.12 -9.47
C GLU A 71 14.50 0.22 -10.07
N ARG A 72 13.69 0.78 -10.97
CA ARG A 72 13.98 2.10 -11.57
C ARG A 72 14.01 3.23 -10.54
N LEU A 73 13.14 3.21 -9.56
CA LEU A 73 13.16 4.21 -8.47
C LEU A 73 14.41 4.06 -7.59
N ALA A 74 14.88 2.84 -7.36
CA ALA A 74 16.15 2.61 -6.65
C ALA A 74 17.34 3.17 -7.44
N ASP A 75 17.40 2.92 -8.77
CA ASP A 75 18.42 3.48 -9.65
C ASP A 75 18.41 5.03 -9.62
N TYR A 76 17.22 5.63 -9.64
CA TYR A 76 17.08 7.08 -9.57
C TYR A 76 17.50 7.66 -8.21
N GLN A 77 17.23 6.94 -7.12
CA GLN A 77 17.72 7.33 -5.79
C GLN A 77 19.26 7.34 -5.77
N GLU A 78 19.89 6.35 -6.36
CA GLU A 78 21.34 6.29 -6.46
C GLU A 78 21.89 7.40 -7.38
N MET A 79 21.25 7.63 -8.53
CA MET A 79 21.70 8.59 -9.54
C MET A 79 21.58 10.06 -9.08
N TYR A 80 20.48 10.41 -8.42
CA TYR A 80 20.14 11.80 -8.08
C TYR A 80 20.35 12.13 -6.61
N GLY A 81 20.51 11.14 -5.72
CA GLY A 81 20.62 11.34 -4.28
C GLY A 81 19.32 11.72 -3.59
N ASP A 82 18.21 11.78 -4.33
CA ASP A 82 16.87 12.15 -3.85
C ASP A 82 16.10 10.92 -3.35
N LEU A 83 15.06 11.14 -2.53
CA LEU A 83 14.16 10.09 -2.07
C LEU A 83 12.98 9.92 -3.03
N TYR A 84 12.76 8.70 -3.49
CA TYR A 84 11.63 8.33 -4.36
C TYR A 84 10.85 7.17 -3.75
N ASN A 85 9.53 7.16 -3.93
CA ASN A 85 8.69 6.03 -3.55
C ASN A 85 7.61 5.74 -4.59
N LEU A 86 7.09 4.52 -4.53
CA LEU A 86 6.01 4.03 -5.36
C LEU A 86 4.73 3.95 -4.52
N GLU A 87 3.70 4.66 -4.93
CA GLU A 87 2.43 4.75 -4.23
C GLU A 87 1.31 4.03 -5.00
N ALA A 88 0.43 3.36 -4.26
CA ALA A 88 -0.86 2.96 -4.78
C ALA A 88 -1.76 4.21 -4.83
N THR A 89 -1.73 4.92 -5.94
CA THR A 89 -2.32 6.26 -6.07
C THR A 89 -3.81 6.27 -5.78
N PRO A 90 -4.26 7.06 -4.78
CA PRO A 90 -5.68 7.25 -4.48
C PRO A 90 -6.28 8.25 -5.48
N ALA A 91 -6.48 7.83 -6.73
CA ALA A 91 -6.94 8.70 -7.79
C ALA A 91 -8.45 8.98 -7.68
N GLU A 92 -8.80 10.24 -7.55
CA GLU A 92 -10.19 10.72 -7.55
C GLU A 92 -10.57 11.27 -8.92
N SER A 93 -10.26 12.56 -9.15
CA SER A 93 -10.56 13.22 -10.42
C SER A 93 -9.68 12.71 -11.57
N THR A 94 -8.46 12.29 -11.28
CA THR A 94 -7.53 11.79 -12.29
C THR A 94 -8.05 10.52 -12.96
N ALA A 95 -8.57 9.57 -12.19
CA ALA A 95 -9.14 8.32 -12.71
C ALA A 95 -10.29 8.58 -13.69
N TYR A 96 -11.19 9.51 -13.35
CA TYR A 96 -12.27 9.92 -14.23
C TYR A 96 -11.78 10.70 -15.45
N ARG A 97 -10.90 11.68 -15.23
CA ARG A 97 -10.43 12.57 -16.30
C ARG A 97 -9.65 11.80 -17.37
N LEU A 98 -8.73 10.93 -16.99
CA LEU A 98 -7.96 10.12 -17.93
C LEU A 98 -8.89 9.22 -18.75
N ALA A 99 -9.76 8.44 -18.09
CA ALA A 99 -10.69 7.54 -18.77
C ALA A 99 -11.61 8.29 -19.75
N LYS A 100 -12.08 9.49 -19.37
CA LYS A 100 -12.92 10.34 -20.24
C LYS A 100 -12.16 10.79 -21.51
N HIS A 101 -10.91 11.24 -21.36
CA HIS A 101 -10.08 11.65 -22.49
C HIS A 101 -9.72 10.47 -23.40
N ASP A 102 -9.36 9.35 -22.81
CA ASP A 102 -9.00 8.15 -23.54
C ASP A 102 -10.17 7.61 -24.35
N ARG A 103 -11.38 7.58 -23.79
CA ARG A 103 -12.60 7.21 -24.54
C ARG A 103 -12.91 8.17 -25.70
N GLN A 104 -12.60 9.45 -25.56
CA GLN A 104 -12.77 10.40 -26.66
C GLN A 104 -11.77 10.16 -27.79
N GLN A 105 -10.55 9.78 -27.46
CA GLN A 105 -9.48 9.55 -28.41
C GLN A 105 -9.51 8.13 -29.01
N TRP A 106 -9.87 7.16 -28.18
CA TRP A 106 -9.97 5.73 -28.53
C TRP A 106 -11.34 5.17 -28.09
N PRO A 107 -12.38 5.26 -28.92
CA PRO A 107 -13.74 4.86 -28.54
C PRO A 107 -13.88 3.40 -28.07
N ASP A 108 -13.00 2.53 -28.55
CA ASP A 108 -13.01 1.10 -28.22
C ASP A 108 -12.22 0.75 -26.96
N ILE A 109 -11.63 1.75 -26.28
CA ILE A 109 -10.87 1.49 -25.05
C ILE A 109 -11.78 1.02 -23.92
N ILE A 110 -11.38 -0.04 -23.25
CA ILE A 110 -12.10 -0.59 -22.11
C ILE A 110 -11.74 0.24 -20.88
N THR A 111 -12.77 0.79 -20.24
CA THR A 111 -12.68 1.49 -18.94
C THR A 111 -13.44 0.68 -17.88
N ALA A 112 -13.28 1.01 -16.60
CA ALA A 112 -14.07 0.43 -15.54
C ALA A 112 -15.57 0.79 -15.68
N GLY A 113 -16.44 -0.02 -15.08
CA GLY A 113 -17.89 0.08 -15.16
C GLY A 113 -18.48 -0.73 -16.31
N HIS A 114 -19.78 -0.58 -16.51
CA HIS A 114 -20.54 -1.30 -17.52
C HIS A 114 -20.76 -0.43 -18.78
N GLU A 115 -21.31 -1.03 -19.82
CA GLU A 115 -21.66 -0.31 -21.04
C GLU A 115 -22.66 0.83 -20.73
N GLY A 116 -22.35 2.03 -21.20
CA GLY A 116 -23.15 3.23 -20.93
C GLY A 116 -22.82 3.98 -19.63
N ASP A 117 -21.99 3.42 -18.78
CA ASP A 117 -21.53 4.08 -17.56
C ASP A 117 -20.62 5.29 -17.83
N THR A 118 -20.59 6.22 -16.89
CA THR A 118 -19.56 7.25 -16.84
C THR A 118 -18.19 6.60 -16.69
N PRO A 119 -17.24 6.85 -17.62
CA PRO A 119 -15.96 6.16 -17.63
C PRO A 119 -15.10 6.56 -16.43
N TYR A 120 -14.41 5.60 -15.85
CA TYR A 120 -13.34 5.81 -14.88
C TYR A 120 -12.32 4.69 -14.97
N TYR A 121 -11.14 4.89 -14.37
CA TYR A 121 -10.14 3.85 -14.19
C TYR A 121 -10.12 3.38 -12.74
N THR A 122 -9.92 2.09 -12.55
CA THR A 122 -9.70 1.53 -11.23
C THR A 122 -8.45 2.13 -10.59
N ASN A 123 -8.50 2.43 -9.30
CA ASN A 123 -7.34 2.95 -8.59
C ASN A 123 -6.19 1.94 -8.62
N SER A 124 -5.00 2.43 -8.96
CA SER A 124 -3.76 1.67 -8.88
C SER A 124 -3.86 0.24 -9.46
N SER A 125 -3.57 -0.78 -8.67
CA SER A 125 -3.71 -2.21 -8.99
C SER A 125 -4.82 -2.90 -8.21
N HIS A 126 -5.85 -2.15 -7.81
CA HIS A 126 -7.00 -2.72 -7.12
C HIS A 126 -7.86 -3.58 -8.05
N LEU A 127 -8.65 -4.46 -7.43
CA LEU A 127 -9.73 -5.17 -8.10
C LEU A 127 -10.83 -4.20 -8.57
N PRO A 128 -11.58 -4.55 -9.61
CA PRO A 128 -12.85 -3.90 -9.90
C PRO A 128 -13.73 -3.87 -8.65
N VAL A 129 -14.41 -2.75 -8.43
CA VAL A 129 -15.20 -2.53 -7.20
C VAL A 129 -16.44 -3.42 -7.08
N ASP A 130 -16.81 -4.08 -8.14
CA ASP A 130 -17.94 -5.02 -8.27
C ASP A 130 -17.52 -6.50 -8.35
N TYR A 131 -16.22 -6.79 -8.19
CA TYR A 131 -15.68 -8.13 -8.41
C TYR A 131 -16.28 -9.19 -7.49
N THR A 132 -16.33 -8.95 -6.18
CA THR A 132 -16.81 -9.95 -5.22
C THR A 132 -17.40 -9.32 -3.95
N SER A 133 -18.35 -10.02 -3.34
CA SER A 133 -18.84 -9.69 -2.00
C SER A 133 -18.08 -10.43 -0.88
N ASP A 134 -17.18 -11.37 -1.23
CA ASP A 134 -16.35 -12.08 -0.28
C ASP A 134 -15.04 -11.31 -0.03
N ILE A 135 -14.87 -10.79 1.19
CA ILE A 135 -13.68 -10.00 1.55
C ILE A 135 -12.39 -10.81 1.47
N PHE A 136 -12.43 -12.11 1.78
CA PHE A 136 -11.22 -12.94 1.77
C PHE A 136 -10.80 -13.32 0.37
N ASP A 137 -11.75 -13.51 -0.56
CA ASP A 137 -11.46 -13.69 -1.98
C ASP A 137 -10.75 -12.45 -2.57
N ALA A 138 -11.21 -11.26 -2.21
CA ALA A 138 -10.55 -10.02 -2.61
C ALA A 138 -9.15 -9.87 -1.97
N LEU A 139 -9.01 -10.23 -0.70
CA LEU A 139 -7.73 -10.16 0.01
C LEU A 139 -6.70 -11.13 -0.54
N ASP A 140 -7.11 -12.33 -0.95
CA ASP A 140 -6.24 -13.34 -1.56
C ASP A 140 -5.56 -12.83 -2.83
N ILE A 141 -6.27 -12.03 -3.63
CA ILE A 141 -5.72 -11.40 -4.83
C ILE A 141 -4.85 -10.18 -4.49
N GLN A 142 -5.29 -9.36 -3.55
CA GLN A 142 -4.66 -8.07 -3.28
C GLN A 142 -3.42 -8.17 -2.37
N ASP A 143 -3.27 -9.21 -1.57
CA ASP A 143 -2.21 -9.31 -0.57
C ASP A 143 -0.81 -9.12 -1.16
N GLU A 144 -0.49 -9.89 -2.20
CA GLU A 144 0.84 -9.82 -2.82
C GLU A 144 1.06 -8.51 -3.58
N LEU A 145 0.05 -7.99 -4.27
CA LEU A 145 0.13 -6.74 -5.03
C LEU A 145 0.36 -5.54 -4.11
N GLN A 146 -0.36 -5.49 -2.98
CA GLN A 146 -0.27 -4.38 -2.02
C GLN A 146 1.10 -4.31 -1.34
N THR A 147 1.79 -5.43 -1.17
CA THR A 147 3.14 -5.47 -0.57
C THR A 147 4.24 -4.97 -1.49
N LEU A 148 3.97 -4.80 -2.78
CA LEU A 148 4.94 -4.30 -3.76
C LEU A 148 5.08 -2.78 -3.77
N TYR A 149 4.15 -2.06 -3.16
CA TYR A 149 4.26 -0.60 -3.00
C TYR A 149 5.21 -0.24 -1.88
N THR A 150 5.92 0.86 -2.03
CA THR A 150 6.85 1.38 -1.01
C THR A 150 6.26 2.53 -0.21
N SER A 151 5.06 2.97 -0.57
CA SER A 151 4.30 4.05 0.07
C SER A 151 2.82 3.92 -0.25
N GLY A 152 1.97 4.53 0.58
CA GLY A 152 0.58 4.90 0.30
C GLY A 152 -0.31 3.81 -0.27
N THR A 153 -0.19 2.56 0.19
CA THR A 153 -1.11 1.49 -0.24
C THR A 153 -2.16 1.24 0.82
N VAL A 154 -3.38 0.90 0.39
CA VAL A 154 -4.49 0.60 1.29
C VAL A 154 -5.51 -0.31 0.62
N PHE A 155 -6.02 -1.27 1.37
CA PHE A 155 -7.21 -2.04 0.99
C PHE A 155 -8.43 -1.48 1.71
N HIS A 156 -9.41 -0.99 0.96
CA HIS A 156 -10.67 -0.49 1.51
C HIS A 156 -11.74 -1.58 1.53
N ALA A 157 -12.05 -2.11 2.70
CA ALA A 157 -13.20 -2.98 2.88
C ALA A 157 -14.46 -2.13 3.00
N PHE A 158 -15.17 -1.97 1.88
CA PHE A 158 -16.45 -1.27 1.83
C PHE A 158 -17.54 -2.17 2.42
N LEU A 159 -18.12 -1.74 3.55
CA LEU A 159 -19.20 -2.43 4.23
C LEU A 159 -20.51 -1.67 3.93
N GLY A 160 -21.61 -2.40 3.72
CA GLY A 160 -22.91 -1.75 3.48
C GLY A 160 -23.41 -0.97 4.69
N GLU A 161 -23.12 -1.50 5.89
CA GLU A 161 -23.41 -0.86 7.18
C GLU A 161 -22.34 -1.22 8.20
N LYS A 162 -22.45 -0.67 9.41
CA LYS A 162 -21.50 -1.01 10.48
C LYS A 162 -21.63 -2.46 10.91
N LEU A 163 -20.53 -3.06 11.33
CA LEU A 163 -20.52 -4.40 11.92
C LEU A 163 -21.38 -4.43 13.19
N PRO A 164 -21.97 -5.59 13.54
CA PRO A 164 -22.92 -5.70 14.64
C PRO A 164 -22.37 -5.18 15.97
N ASP A 165 -21.12 -5.49 16.25
CA ASP A 165 -20.44 -5.08 17.48
C ASP A 165 -18.91 -4.96 17.28
N TRP A 166 -18.22 -4.49 18.33
CA TRP A 166 -16.77 -4.37 18.30
C TRP A 166 -16.04 -5.71 18.25
N LYS A 167 -16.66 -6.82 18.73
CA LYS A 167 -16.06 -8.16 18.71
C LYS A 167 -16.00 -8.71 17.30
N ALA A 168 -17.05 -8.46 16.49
CA ALA A 168 -17.07 -8.79 15.07
C ALA A 168 -15.95 -8.04 14.34
N ALA A 169 -15.79 -6.74 14.60
CA ALA A 169 -14.72 -5.95 14.05
C ALA A 169 -13.32 -6.46 14.48
N ALA A 170 -13.13 -6.74 15.77
CA ALA A 170 -11.87 -7.27 16.29
C ALA A 170 -11.53 -8.65 15.68
N THR A 171 -12.54 -9.51 15.49
CA THR A 171 -12.36 -10.81 14.87
C THR A 171 -11.91 -10.69 13.40
N LEU A 172 -12.56 -9.80 12.65
CA LEU A 172 -12.18 -9.55 11.25
C LEU A 172 -10.76 -8.99 11.15
N VAL A 173 -10.44 -7.97 11.95
CA VAL A 173 -9.09 -7.37 12.03
C VAL A 173 -8.04 -8.44 12.36
N ARG A 174 -8.29 -9.28 13.33
CA ARG A 174 -7.40 -10.38 13.72
C ARG A 174 -7.21 -11.37 12.57
N LYS A 175 -8.29 -11.82 11.94
CA LYS A 175 -8.21 -12.73 10.78
C LYS A 175 -7.39 -12.15 9.65
N ILE A 176 -7.55 -10.87 9.33
CA ILE A 176 -6.76 -10.21 8.30
C ILE A 176 -5.29 -10.14 8.74
N ALA A 177 -5.00 -9.65 9.93
CA ALA A 177 -3.63 -9.46 10.41
C ALA A 177 -2.85 -10.77 10.58
N GLU A 178 -3.51 -11.88 10.91
CA GLU A 178 -2.87 -13.18 11.09
C GLU A 178 -2.64 -13.95 9.78
N ASN A 179 -3.39 -13.64 8.71
CA ASN A 179 -3.35 -14.41 7.46
C ASN A 179 -2.81 -13.63 6.26
N TYR A 180 -2.74 -12.29 6.31
CA TYR A 180 -2.35 -11.44 5.19
C TYR A 180 -1.22 -10.49 5.58
N ARG A 181 -0.43 -10.07 4.59
CA ARG A 181 0.72 -9.16 4.75
C ARG A 181 0.37 -7.71 4.41
N LEU A 182 -0.89 -7.42 4.13
CA LEU A 182 -1.37 -6.09 3.77
C LEU A 182 -0.82 -5.01 4.70
N PRO A 183 -0.11 -3.99 4.18
CA PRO A 183 0.47 -2.94 5.02
C PRO A 183 -0.58 -2.09 5.72
N TYR A 184 -1.72 -1.87 5.07
CA TYR A 184 -2.80 -1.05 5.58
C TYR A 184 -4.16 -1.45 4.98
N TYR A 185 -5.18 -1.52 5.81
CA TYR A 185 -6.56 -1.73 5.40
C TYR A 185 -7.53 -0.96 6.26
N THR A 186 -8.72 -0.71 5.74
CA THR A 186 -9.78 0.01 6.46
C THR A 186 -11.09 -0.78 6.42
N LEU A 187 -11.83 -0.74 7.52
CA LEU A 187 -13.22 -1.16 7.56
C LEU A 187 -14.08 0.10 7.36
N SER A 188 -14.80 0.17 6.26
CA SER A 188 -15.44 1.41 5.80
C SER A 188 -16.95 1.22 5.65
N PRO A 189 -17.74 1.39 6.73
CA PRO A 189 -19.20 1.33 6.64
C PRO A 189 -19.73 2.57 5.89
N THR A 190 -20.86 2.39 5.21
CA THR A 190 -21.67 3.49 4.69
C THR A 190 -22.65 3.92 5.75
N TYR A 191 -22.88 5.23 5.88
CA TYR A 191 -23.88 5.79 6.79
C TYR A 191 -24.50 7.06 6.17
N SER A 192 -25.65 7.45 6.71
CA SER A 192 -26.34 8.64 6.27
C SER A 192 -26.56 9.61 7.43
N VAL A 193 -26.71 10.89 7.12
CA VAL A 193 -26.96 11.94 8.11
C VAL A 193 -28.17 12.77 7.67
N CYS A 194 -29.19 12.76 8.50
CA CYS A 194 -30.32 13.68 8.38
C CYS A 194 -30.07 14.90 9.26
N ARG A 195 -30.33 16.10 8.75
CA ARG A 195 -30.14 17.34 9.53
C ARG A 195 -31.00 17.40 10.79
N GLU A 196 -32.16 16.72 10.80
CA GLU A 196 -33.10 16.74 11.95
C GLU A 196 -32.92 15.51 12.86
N HIS A 197 -32.58 14.33 12.28
CA HIS A 197 -32.54 13.09 13.02
C HIS A 197 -31.10 12.55 13.24
N GLY A 198 -30.10 13.26 12.71
CA GLY A 198 -28.69 12.87 12.88
C GLY A 198 -28.31 11.61 12.11
N TYR A 199 -27.52 10.75 12.74
CA TYR A 199 -26.94 9.56 12.15
C TYR A 199 -27.98 8.49 11.84
N ILE A 200 -27.86 7.88 10.64
CA ILE A 200 -28.67 6.76 10.16
C ILE A 200 -27.70 5.70 9.61
N ALA A 201 -27.80 4.46 10.08
CA ALA A 201 -26.96 3.37 9.61
C ALA A 201 -27.30 3.00 8.15
N GLY A 202 -26.30 2.74 7.33
CA GLY A 202 -26.47 2.36 5.93
C GLY A 202 -26.76 3.53 4.98
N GLU A 203 -27.11 3.18 3.74
CA GLU A 203 -27.38 4.11 2.66
C GLU A 203 -28.85 4.55 2.64
N HIS A 204 -29.09 5.81 2.95
CA HIS A 204 -30.41 6.43 2.91
C HIS A 204 -30.34 7.83 2.32
N PHE A 205 -30.64 7.99 1.02
CA PHE A 205 -30.73 9.31 0.38
C PHE A 205 -31.95 10.12 0.87
N THR A 206 -32.89 9.43 1.45
CA THR A 206 -34.09 10.00 2.09
C THR A 206 -34.18 9.48 3.51
N CYS A 207 -34.36 10.37 4.48
CA CYS A 207 -34.50 9.99 5.87
C CYS A 207 -35.75 9.13 6.10
N PRO A 208 -35.62 7.93 6.65
CA PRO A 208 -36.77 7.05 6.87
C PRO A 208 -37.75 7.60 7.91
N THR A 209 -37.34 8.54 8.75
CA THR A 209 -38.18 9.11 9.82
C THR A 209 -39.01 10.32 9.34
N CYS A 210 -38.40 11.24 8.58
CA CYS A 210 -39.09 12.50 8.19
C CYS A 210 -39.27 12.66 6.68
N GLY A 211 -38.75 11.74 5.83
CA GLY A 211 -38.88 11.84 4.38
C GLY A 211 -38.02 12.94 3.72
N LYS A 212 -37.22 13.68 4.49
CA LYS A 212 -36.35 14.72 3.95
C LYS A 212 -35.05 14.11 3.39
N LYS A 213 -34.40 14.85 2.48
CA LYS A 213 -33.08 14.45 1.94
C LYS A 213 -32.07 14.31 3.07
N SER A 214 -31.29 13.25 3.03
CA SER A 214 -30.12 12.99 3.88
C SER A 214 -28.84 12.92 3.05
N GLU A 215 -27.72 13.20 3.71
CA GLU A 215 -26.40 13.10 3.11
C GLU A 215 -25.87 11.69 3.35
N VAL A 216 -25.50 10.98 2.28
CA VAL A 216 -24.92 9.65 2.35
C VAL A 216 -23.39 9.76 2.37
N TYR A 217 -22.75 9.24 3.41
CA TYR A 217 -21.32 9.28 3.60
C TYR A 217 -20.70 7.92 3.32
N SER A 218 -19.75 7.92 2.42
CA SER A 218 -18.87 6.79 2.18
C SER A 218 -17.43 7.27 1.98
N ARG A 219 -16.48 6.36 2.07
CA ARG A 219 -15.08 6.68 1.80
C ARG A 219 -14.86 6.81 0.29
N ILE A 220 -14.43 7.99 -0.16
CA ILE A 220 -14.16 8.21 -1.59
C ILE A 220 -12.84 7.53 -2.01
N THR A 221 -11.77 7.86 -1.31
CA THR A 221 -10.46 7.20 -1.37
C THR A 221 -9.90 7.06 0.04
N GLY A 222 -9.25 8.07 0.58
CA GLY A 222 -8.68 8.05 1.93
C GLY A 222 -9.58 8.60 3.03
N TYR A 223 -10.67 9.29 2.72
CA TYR A 223 -11.53 10.00 3.69
C TYR A 223 -13.01 9.90 3.34
N TYR A 224 -13.87 10.14 4.32
CA TYR A 224 -15.32 10.21 4.16
C TYR A 224 -15.77 11.54 3.58
N ARG A 225 -16.70 11.47 2.63
CA ARG A 225 -17.34 12.63 2.03
C ARG A 225 -18.75 12.27 1.58
N PRO A 226 -19.73 13.22 1.61
CA PRO A 226 -21.04 12.99 1.03
C PRO A 226 -20.94 12.54 -0.42
N VAL A 227 -21.54 11.40 -0.76
CA VAL A 227 -21.50 10.81 -2.12
C VAL A 227 -22.05 11.80 -3.15
N GLN A 228 -23.02 12.60 -2.77
CA GLN A 228 -23.64 13.63 -3.60
C GLN A 228 -22.65 14.72 -4.08
N ASN A 229 -21.48 14.82 -3.43
CA ASN A 229 -20.46 15.83 -3.73
C ASN A 229 -19.25 15.24 -4.48
N TRP A 230 -19.35 14.00 -4.94
CA TRP A 230 -18.27 13.35 -5.70
C TRP A 230 -18.31 13.77 -7.17
N ASN A 231 -17.18 13.64 -7.88
CA ASN A 231 -17.17 13.78 -9.32
C ASN A 231 -17.91 12.61 -10.00
N ASP A 232 -18.30 12.79 -11.26
CA ASP A 232 -19.14 11.83 -11.99
C ASP A 232 -18.55 10.42 -12.03
N GLY A 233 -17.24 10.29 -12.25
CA GLY A 233 -16.56 8.99 -12.30
C GLY A 233 -16.56 8.28 -10.94
N LYS A 234 -16.30 9.01 -9.85
CA LYS A 234 -16.38 8.44 -8.50
C LYS A 234 -17.80 8.16 -8.04
N SER A 235 -18.75 8.95 -8.48
CA SER A 235 -20.18 8.65 -8.27
C SER A 235 -20.61 7.40 -9.01
N GLN A 236 -20.07 7.16 -10.22
CA GLN A 236 -20.32 5.93 -10.95
C GLN A 236 -19.64 4.73 -10.28
N GLU A 237 -18.37 4.88 -9.88
CA GLU A 237 -17.68 3.83 -9.11
C GLU A 237 -18.47 3.44 -7.85
N TYR A 238 -19.03 4.42 -7.12
CA TYR A 238 -19.84 4.16 -5.95
C TYR A 238 -21.08 3.33 -6.26
N LYS A 239 -21.78 3.63 -7.37
CA LYS A 239 -22.94 2.85 -7.80
C LYS A 239 -22.59 1.41 -8.17
N ASN A 240 -21.39 1.20 -8.70
CA ASN A 240 -20.91 -0.10 -9.13
C ASN A 240 -20.32 -0.91 -7.95
N ARG A 241 -20.10 -0.29 -6.76
CA ARG A 241 -19.49 -0.98 -5.62
C ARG A 241 -20.35 -2.14 -5.13
N THR A 242 -19.77 -3.32 -5.11
CA THR A 242 -20.26 -4.44 -4.30
C THR A 242 -19.72 -4.30 -2.88
N VAL A 243 -20.61 -4.29 -1.90
CA VAL A 243 -20.22 -4.26 -0.49
C VAL A 243 -19.85 -5.66 -0.01
N TYR A 244 -18.84 -5.74 0.88
CA TYR A 244 -18.43 -7.01 1.43
C TYR A 244 -19.42 -7.52 2.47
N ASP A 245 -19.87 -8.77 2.28
CA ASP A 245 -20.68 -9.51 3.25
C ASP A 245 -19.76 -10.29 4.19
N VAL A 246 -19.34 -9.64 5.26
CA VAL A 246 -18.39 -10.20 6.23
C VAL A 246 -18.95 -11.41 6.96
N LEU A 247 -20.27 -11.49 7.11
CA LEU A 247 -20.91 -12.60 7.87
C LEU A 247 -20.94 -13.90 7.07
N HIS A 248 -21.04 -13.80 5.76
CA HIS A 248 -21.11 -14.95 4.85
C HIS A 248 -19.82 -15.18 4.05
N SER A 249 -18.82 -14.34 4.25
CA SER A 249 -17.51 -14.50 3.61
C SER A 249 -16.86 -15.81 4.06
N LYS A 250 -16.30 -16.54 3.10
CA LYS A 250 -15.57 -17.78 3.35
C LYS A 250 -14.39 -17.50 4.27
N ALA A 251 -14.12 -18.40 5.22
CA ALA A 251 -12.86 -18.29 5.96
C ALA A 251 -11.71 -18.35 4.94
N PRO A 252 -10.62 -17.56 5.12
CA PRO A 252 -9.49 -17.62 4.21
C PRO A 252 -9.11 -19.08 4.03
N ALA A 253 -9.04 -19.53 2.79
CA ALA A 253 -8.40 -20.80 2.47
C ALA A 253 -7.06 -20.70 3.16
N ALA A 254 -6.78 -21.55 4.16
CA ALA A 254 -5.65 -21.39 5.05
C ALA A 254 -4.41 -21.03 4.25
N HIS A 255 -4.21 -19.76 3.99
CA HIS A 255 -2.92 -19.19 3.66
C HIS A 255 -2.14 -19.35 4.95
N ARG A 256 -1.73 -20.59 5.19
CA ARG A 256 -0.58 -20.83 6.01
C ARG A 256 0.48 -19.91 5.41
N ILE A 257 0.69 -18.77 6.06
CA ILE A 257 2.06 -18.35 6.20
C ILE A 257 2.71 -19.64 6.70
N GLN A 258 3.30 -20.38 5.81
CA GLN A 258 4.20 -21.45 6.21
C GLN A 258 5.22 -20.70 7.06
N LYS A 259 5.00 -20.69 8.37
CA LYS A 259 6.13 -20.70 9.27
C LYS A 259 6.90 -21.90 8.77
N ALA A 260 7.89 -21.65 7.94
CA ALA A 260 8.93 -22.61 7.67
C ALA A 260 9.53 -22.88 9.05
N VAL A 261 8.96 -23.85 9.74
CA VAL A 261 9.64 -24.52 10.82
C VAL A 261 10.73 -25.29 10.10
N VAL A 262 11.83 -24.60 9.83
CA VAL A 262 13.08 -25.25 9.52
C VAL A 262 13.45 -25.92 10.82
N THR A 263 13.07 -27.19 10.93
CA THR A 263 13.66 -28.12 11.89
C THR A 263 15.11 -28.31 11.42
N VAL A 264 15.98 -27.40 11.84
CA VAL A 264 17.41 -27.61 11.75
C VAL A 264 17.72 -28.70 12.79
N THR A 265 17.89 -29.93 12.31
CA THR A 265 18.49 -31.01 13.10
C THR A 265 19.89 -30.58 13.52
N LYS A 266 20.23 -30.84 14.77
CA LYS A 266 21.42 -30.35 15.48
C LYS A 266 22.78 -30.88 14.97
N ASP A 267 22.82 -31.59 13.88
CA ASP A 267 24.04 -32.24 13.40
C ASP A 267 24.31 -31.84 11.96
N ASP A 268 24.79 -30.60 11.73
CA ASP A 268 25.72 -30.35 10.61
C ASP A 268 26.18 -28.89 10.64
N VAL A 269 27.50 -28.75 10.58
CA VAL A 269 28.34 -27.57 10.41
C VAL A 269 28.86 -26.94 11.72
N LYS A 270 29.99 -27.44 12.16
CA LYS A 270 30.94 -26.63 12.99
C LYS A 270 31.51 -25.52 12.13
N ILE A 271 30.90 -24.33 12.24
CA ILE A 271 31.53 -23.09 11.79
C ILE A 271 32.12 -22.45 13.04
N GLU A 272 33.44 -22.25 13.06
CA GLU A 272 34.09 -21.38 14.04
C GLU A 272 33.46 -19.97 13.90
N ARG A 273 32.69 -19.55 14.88
CA ARG A 273 31.94 -18.28 14.86
C ARG A 273 32.87 -17.20 15.36
N PRO A 274 33.03 -16.06 14.62
CA PRO A 274 33.61 -14.85 15.20
C PRO A 274 32.79 -14.43 16.43
N GLU A 275 33.46 -13.87 17.44
CA GLU A 275 32.84 -13.52 18.75
C GLU A 275 31.63 -12.59 18.62
N THR A 276 31.54 -11.82 17.55
CA THR A 276 30.40 -10.93 17.27
C THR A 276 30.17 -10.83 15.75
N VAL A 277 28.94 -11.15 15.30
CA VAL A 277 28.54 -11.00 13.91
C VAL A 277 27.47 -9.93 13.80
N LYS A 278 27.61 -9.02 12.83
CA LYS A 278 26.65 -7.96 12.57
C LYS A 278 26.05 -8.11 11.18
N TYR A 279 24.75 -8.05 11.07
CA TYR A 279 24.00 -8.10 9.81
C TYR A 279 23.24 -6.77 9.65
N LEU A 280 23.49 -6.06 8.56
CA LEU A 280 22.67 -4.92 8.17
C LEU A 280 21.66 -5.39 7.13
N PHE A 281 20.42 -5.54 7.54
CA PHE A 281 19.31 -5.87 6.65
C PHE A 281 18.86 -4.62 5.88
N THR A 282 18.86 -4.76 4.57
CA THR A 282 18.50 -3.68 3.63
C THR A 282 17.46 -4.21 2.65
N THR A 283 16.78 -3.31 1.93
CA THR A 283 15.97 -3.63 0.75
C THR A 283 16.44 -2.79 -0.41
N SER A 284 16.15 -3.22 -1.63
CA SER A 284 16.55 -2.53 -2.86
C SER A 284 16.00 -1.10 -2.95
N THR A 285 14.86 -0.83 -2.33
CA THR A 285 14.14 0.45 -2.38
C THR A 285 14.25 1.29 -1.11
N CYS A 286 15.09 0.90 -0.16
CA CYS A 286 15.17 1.55 1.15
C CYS A 286 16.12 2.77 1.15
N PRO A 287 15.64 4.01 1.19
CA PRO A 287 16.49 5.21 1.20
C PRO A 287 17.33 5.34 2.48
N ASN A 288 16.75 4.95 3.62
CA ASN A 288 17.43 5.01 4.91
C ASN A 288 18.56 3.97 5.04
N CYS A 289 18.60 2.98 4.16
CA CYS A 289 19.67 1.98 4.16
C CYS A 289 21.01 2.56 3.72
N LYS A 290 21.01 3.56 2.84
CA LYS A 290 22.22 4.29 2.46
C LYS A 290 22.76 5.10 3.65
N ILE A 291 21.87 5.77 4.37
CA ILE A 291 22.21 6.52 5.58
C ILE A 291 22.79 5.58 6.64
N ALA A 292 22.16 4.43 6.87
CA ALA A 292 22.65 3.43 7.82
C ALA A 292 24.04 2.90 7.46
N ARG A 293 24.35 2.70 6.17
CA ARG A 293 25.69 2.30 5.71
C ARG A 293 26.73 3.37 5.99
N GLN A 294 26.40 4.64 5.75
CA GLN A 294 27.31 5.77 6.07
C GLN A 294 27.59 5.87 7.58
N MET A 295 26.57 5.66 8.41
CA MET A 295 26.74 5.67 9.88
C MET A 295 27.62 4.52 10.39
N LEU A 296 27.59 3.39 9.71
CA LEU A 296 28.38 2.19 10.05
C LEU A 296 29.75 2.16 9.34
N GLU A 297 30.16 3.28 8.72
CA GLU A 297 31.48 3.36 8.09
C GLU A 297 32.59 3.13 9.14
N GLY A 298 33.45 2.16 8.86
CA GLY A 298 34.51 1.71 9.79
C GLY A 298 34.11 0.55 10.72
N GLU A 299 32.84 0.11 10.70
CA GLU A 299 32.39 -1.08 11.42
C GLU A 299 32.40 -2.31 10.49
N GLU A 300 32.76 -3.47 11.03
CA GLU A 300 32.63 -4.74 10.29
C GLU A 300 31.20 -5.25 10.40
N TYR A 301 30.52 -5.43 9.25
CA TYR A 301 29.17 -6.00 9.16
C TYR A 301 28.91 -6.62 7.80
N GLN A 302 27.94 -7.54 7.73
CA GLN A 302 27.48 -8.13 6.49
C GLN A 302 26.18 -7.46 6.05
N VAL A 303 26.13 -7.01 4.80
CA VAL A 303 24.90 -6.48 4.19
C VAL A 303 24.05 -7.65 3.71
N VAL A 304 22.82 -7.71 4.17
CA VAL A 304 21.82 -8.71 3.78
C VAL A 304 20.65 -7.99 3.09
N ASP A 305 20.43 -8.32 1.84
CA ASP A 305 19.21 -7.93 1.14
C ASP A 305 18.06 -8.80 1.65
N ALA A 306 17.13 -8.20 2.40
CA ALA A 306 16.02 -8.90 3.03
C ALA A 306 15.03 -9.49 2.01
N GLU A 307 14.95 -8.92 0.82
CA GLU A 307 14.07 -9.40 -0.26
C GLU A 307 14.68 -10.63 -0.96
N LYS A 308 16.02 -10.68 -1.07
CA LYS A 308 16.76 -11.82 -1.67
C LYS A 308 17.08 -12.93 -0.67
N ASN A 309 16.98 -12.64 0.62
CA ASN A 309 17.26 -13.59 1.71
C ASN A 309 16.10 -13.67 2.70
N PRO A 310 14.90 -14.09 2.25
CA PRO A 310 13.70 -14.09 3.09
C PRO A 310 13.82 -15.03 4.30
N GLU A 311 14.58 -16.11 4.18
CA GLU A 311 14.82 -17.05 5.28
C GLU A 311 15.60 -16.40 6.43
N LEU A 312 16.66 -15.67 6.10
CA LEU A 312 17.47 -14.96 7.09
C LEU A 312 16.72 -13.79 7.69
N ALA A 313 15.95 -13.07 6.87
CA ALA A 313 15.08 -11.98 7.34
C ALA A 313 14.00 -12.50 8.30
N SER A 314 13.39 -13.64 7.99
CA SER A 314 12.41 -14.31 8.86
C SER A 314 13.04 -14.82 10.15
N ARG A 315 14.23 -15.44 10.07
CA ARG A 315 14.96 -15.92 11.25
C ARG A 315 15.19 -14.83 12.27
N TYR A 316 15.58 -13.65 11.80
CA TYR A 316 15.81 -12.48 12.68
C TYR A 316 14.58 -11.61 12.85
N GLY A 317 13.39 -12.01 12.38
CA GLY A 317 12.14 -11.25 12.50
C GLY A 317 12.28 -9.82 11.99
N ILE A 318 12.86 -9.65 10.81
CA ILE A 318 13.06 -8.35 10.18
C ILE A 318 11.75 -7.89 9.55
N LEU A 319 11.16 -6.83 10.11
CA LEU A 319 9.89 -6.26 9.66
C LEU A 319 10.07 -5.00 8.82
N GLN A 320 11.25 -4.36 8.91
CA GLN A 320 11.57 -3.15 8.14
C GLN A 320 13.08 -3.01 7.93
N ALA A 321 13.47 -2.23 6.92
CA ALA A 321 14.84 -1.87 6.62
C ALA A 321 15.05 -0.34 6.77
N PRO A 322 16.24 0.11 7.18
CA PRO A 322 17.37 -0.69 7.64
C PRO A 322 17.15 -1.28 9.03
N THR A 323 17.62 -2.48 9.27
CA THR A 323 17.74 -3.06 10.61
C THR A 323 19.13 -3.65 10.78
N LEU A 324 19.87 -3.21 11.81
CA LEU A 324 21.13 -3.82 12.21
C LEU A 324 20.85 -4.87 13.28
N VAL A 325 21.28 -6.09 13.01
CA VAL A 325 21.24 -7.19 13.98
C VAL A 325 22.67 -7.49 14.42
N VAL A 326 22.89 -7.42 15.71
CA VAL A 326 24.17 -7.77 16.34
C VAL A 326 23.99 -9.07 17.09
N VAL A 327 24.75 -10.09 16.71
CA VAL A 327 24.71 -11.42 17.30
C VAL A 327 26.00 -11.65 18.06
N GLN A 328 25.92 -11.92 19.35
CA GLN A 328 27.04 -12.23 20.22
C GLN A 328 26.74 -13.51 21.02
N GLY A 329 27.32 -14.62 20.61
CA GLY A 329 26.95 -15.93 21.15
C GLY A 329 25.48 -16.23 20.92
N ASP A 330 24.73 -16.53 21.99
CA ASP A 330 23.28 -16.81 21.94
C ASP A 330 22.42 -15.56 22.12
N GLN A 331 23.03 -14.39 22.27
CA GLN A 331 22.32 -13.13 22.41
C GLN A 331 22.21 -12.39 21.06
N GLU A 332 21.01 -11.92 20.73
CA GLU A 332 20.77 -11.07 19.57
C GLU A 332 20.16 -9.72 20.01
N LYS A 333 20.68 -8.64 19.43
CA LYS A 333 20.14 -7.29 19.65
C LYS A 333 19.86 -6.63 18.32
N LYS A 334 18.67 -6.01 18.19
CA LYS A 334 18.20 -5.39 16.95
C LYS A 334 18.10 -3.89 17.12
N TYR A 335 18.62 -3.17 16.14
CA TYR A 335 18.51 -1.71 16.02
C TYR A 335 17.74 -1.41 14.74
N VAL A 336 16.47 -1.14 14.93
CA VAL A 336 15.52 -0.94 13.82
C VAL A 336 15.50 0.54 13.46
N ASN A 337 15.59 0.85 12.17
CA ASN A 337 15.70 2.15 11.52
C ASN A 337 17.07 2.87 11.71
N ALA A 338 17.30 3.91 10.88
CA ALA A 338 18.57 4.66 10.88
C ALA A 338 18.87 5.35 12.21
N SER A 339 17.85 5.89 12.90
CA SER A 339 18.04 6.60 14.18
C SER A 339 18.53 5.68 15.31
N ASN A 340 18.02 4.44 15.36
CA ASN A 340 18.49 3.48 16.37
C ASN A 340 19.88 2.91 16.01
N ILE A 341 20.19 2.80 14.71
CA ILE A 341 21.54 2.44 14.24
C ILE A 341 22.51 3.56 14.59
N GLN A 342 22.14 4.82 14.44
CA GLN A 342 22.95 5.95 14.86
C GLN A 342 23.26 5.90 16.37
N ARG A 343 22.25 5.67 17.21
CA ARG A 343 22.43 5.50 18.66
C ARG A 343 23.37 4.36 19.00
N TYR A 344 23.27 3.23 18.29
CA TYR A 344 24.22 2.11 18.47
C TYR A 344 25.66 2.53 18.19
N VAL A 345 25.89 3.33 17.15
CA VAL A 345 27.26 3.83 16.83
C VAL A 345 27.73 4.85 17.87
N GLU A 346 26.84 5.75 18.32
CA GLU A 346 27.18 6.78 19.34
C GLU A 346 27.49 6.17 20.71
N GLU A 347 26.80 5.12 21.13
CA GLU A 347 27.05 4.39 22.40
C GLU A 347 28.38 3.63 22.40
N ARG A 348 29.06 3.50 21.26
CA ARG A 348 30.33 2.75 21.12
C ARG A 348 31.54 3.63 20.78
N ARG A 349 31.32 4.91 20.50
CA ARG A 349 32.36 5.94 20.41
C ARG A 349 32.65 6.55 21.77
#